data_88321b133bb39d23be41b92f1bb3b564
#
_entry.id   88321b133bb39d23be41b92f1bb3b564
#
_cell.length_a   1.000
_cell.length_b   1.000
_cell.length_c   1.000
_cell.angle_alpha   90.00
_cell.angle_beta   90.00
_cell.angle_gamma   90.00
#
_symmetry.space_group_name_H-M   'P 1'
#
loop_
_entity.id
_entity.type
_entity.pdbx_description
1 polymer ?
#
loop_
_entity_poly.entity_id
_entity_poly.type
_entity_poly.pdbx_seq_one_letter_code
_entity_poly.pdbx_strand_id
1 'polypeptide(L)'
;MAQRVFHGLDAITPELKEVIFTCTNCLMCQELCGVRDDGYGPWEITVAMREEITARDGPLAAHRALYEGLQQHNNPWAQPESQRGRWADGLNLKKLAASTAPTLLFAGCSADRPSGRAGAVGLAKIMQAAGEDFAILGQDEKCCGLFAYDLGFRTEYDRLAGENLATIGNAGIRNVVVACGSCQRIWREHAEKPGADSVRVLHGVEWVADCLRAGRLKFTRPVEKKVTYHDSCHLGRGCGVYDAPRSILASVPGVTLVEMERNRRWAWCCGGGGGVPEAYPELAQWNAADRLREAKKAGAELVLTSSALCQRSFAACADNSIATQDLLDFVSQTL
;
A
#
# COMPACT_ATOMS: atom_id res chain seq x y z
N MET A 1 8.03 -10.44 -27.09
CA MET A 1 9.18 -9.60 -26.63
C MET A 1 9.82 -10.21 -25.36
N ALA A 2 9.14 -10.28 -24.23
CA ALA A 2 9.73 -10.82 -22.98
C ALA A 2 10.40 -12.19 -23.16
N GLN A 3 9.71 -13.17 -23.73
CA GLN A 3 10.25 -14.50 -23.98
C GLN A 3 11.56 -14.46 -24.79
N ARG A 4 11.67 -13.60 -25.81
CA ARG A 4 12.90 -13.47 -26.62
C ARG A 4 14.05 -12.87 -25.81
N VAL A 5 13.75 -11.91 -24.90
CA VAL A 5 14.76 -11.35 -23.97
C VAL A 5 15.25 -12.41 -23.00
N PHE A 6 14.35 -13.20 -22.40
CA PHE A 6 14.72 -14.28 -21.49
C PHE A 6 15.57 -15.38 -22.16
N HIS A 7 15.32 -15.64 -23.43
CA HIS A 7 16.13 -16.60 -24.20
C HIS A 7 17.42 -15.98 -24.80
N GLY A 8 17.72 -14.71 -24.50
CA GLY A 8 18.90 -14.02 -25.02
C GLY A 8 18.85 -13.73 -26.51
N LEU A 9 17.66 -13.81 -27.13
CA LEU A 9 17.47 -13.58 -28.58
C LEU A 9 17.33 -12.08 -28.90
N ASP A 10 16.92 -11.27 -27.94
CA ASP A 10 16.81 -9.81 -28.06
C ASP A 10 17.60 -9.12 -26.94
N ALA A 11 18.23 -8.00 -27.29
CA ALA A 11 18.92 -7.16 -26.32
C ALA A 11 17.93 -6.34 -25.47
N ILE A 12 18.35 -6.02 -24.24
CA ILE A 12 17.65 -5.03 -23.42
C ILE A 12 18.10 -3.65 -23.89
N THR A 13 17.22 -2.96 -24.64
CA THR A 13 17.50 -1.60 -25.14
C THR A 13 17.02 -0.53 -24.17
N PRO A 14 17.51 0.72 -24.27
CA PRO A 14 16.99 1.84 -23.48
C PRO A 14 15.48 2.03 -23.63
N GLU A 15 14.94 1.91 -24.84
CA GLU A 15 13.51 2.04 -25.13
C GLU A 15 12.68 0.92 -24.46
N LEU A 16 13.21 -0.31 -24.45
CA LEU A 16 12.57 -1.42 -23.75
C LEU A 16 12.51 -1.16 -22.24
N LYS A 17 13.61 -0.66 -21.66
CA LYS A 17 13.64 -0.27 -20.24
C LYS A 17 12.60 0.81 -19.95
N GLU A 18 12.53 1.85 -20.76
CA GLU A 18 11.55 2.91 -20.61
C GLU A 18 10.12 2.35 -20.58
N VAL A 19 9.73 1.56 -21.59
CA VAL A 19 8.40 0.94 -21.65
C VAL A 19 8.10 0.09 -20.41
N ILE A 20 9.04 -0.73 -19.96
CA ILE A 20 8.85 -1.62 -18.80
C ILE A 20 8.74 -0.83 -17.50
N PHE A 21 9.50 0.24 -17.33
CA PHE A 21 9.50 1.03 -16.10
C PHE A 21 8.48 2.18 -16.06
N THR A 22 7.77 2.49 -17.14
CA THR A 22 6.57 3.36 -17.10
C THR A 22 5.33 2.66 -16.53
N CYS A 23 5.39 1.36 -16.30
CA CYS A 23 4.29 0.61 -15.67
C CYS A 23 4.22 0.91 -14.17
N THR A 24 3.04 1.32 -13.69
CA THR A 24 2.78 1.58 -12.25
C THR A 24 2.52 0.32 -11.42
N ASN A 25 2.62 -0.86 -11.98
CA ASN A 25 2.28 -2.15 -11.35
C ASN A 25 0.86 -2.17 -10.74
N CYS A 26 -0.10 -1.51 -11.42
CA CYS A 26 -1.46 -1.36 -10.91
C CYS A 26 -2.38 -2.57 -11.16
N LEU A 27 -1.92 -3.62 -11.80
CA LEU A 27 -2.67 -4.86 -12.11
C LEU A 27 -3.90 -4.66 -13.05
N MET A 28 -4.09 -3.50 -13.68
CA MET A 28 -5.23 -3.28 -14.56
C MET A 28 -5.18 -4.21 -15.79
N CYS A 29 -4.01 -4.41 -16.35
CA CYS A 29 -3.82 -5.35 -17.47
C CYS A 29 -4.19 -6.79 -17.08
N GLN A 30 -3.98 -7.16 -15.82
CA GLN A 30 -4.35 -8.46 -15.26
C GLN A 30 -5.87 -8.65 -15.21
N GLU A 31 -6.62 -7.58 -14.87
CA GLU A 31 -8.09 -7.60 -14.85
C GLU A 31 -8.70 -7.64 -16.27
N LEU A 32 -8.05 -6.99 -17.24
CA LEU A 32 -8.54 -6.86 -18.61
C LEU A 32 -8.14 -8.04 -19.50
N CYS A 33 -7.06 -8.73 -19.16
CA CYS A 33 -6.55 -9.82 -19.99
C CYS A 33 -7.41 -11.08 -19.83
N GLY A 34 -8.08 -11.49 -20.91
CA GLY A 34 -8.83 -12.74 -20.97
C GLY A 34 -7.95 -13.99 -21.09
N VAL A 35 -6.65 -13.82 -21.33
CA VAL A 35 -5.68 -14.91 -21.47
C VAL A 35 -4.86 -14.98 -20.19
N ARG A 36 -5.31 -15.81 -19.28
CA ARG A 36 -4.56 -16.20 -18.09
C ARG A 36 -4.32 -17.70 -18.16
N ASP A 37 -3.21 -18.08 -18.77
CA ASP A 37 -2.78 -19.47 -18.74
C ASP A 37 -1.85 -19.69 -17.54
N ASP A 38 -2.13 -20.73 -16.76
CA ASP A 38 -1.28 -21.26 -15.69
C ASP A 38 -0.82 -20.26 -14.61
N GLY A 39 -1.62 -19.23 -14.34
CA GLY A 39 -1.34 -18.25 -13.29
C GLY A 39 -0.41 -17.10 -13.69
N TYR A 40 0.05 -17.06 -14.94
CA TYR A 40 0.88 -15.98 -15.47
C TYR A 40 0.06 -15.01 -16.31
N GLY A 41 0.17 -13.72 -16.00
CA GLY A 41 -0.47 -12.64 -16.74
C GLY A 41 0.49 -11.50 -17.07
N PRO A 42 0.00 -10.43 -17.71
CA PRO A 42 0.84 -9.33 -18.16
C PRO A 42 1.63 -8.65 -17.04
N TRP A 43 1.10 -8.66 -15.82
CA TRP A 43 1.77 -8.04 -14.69
C TRP A 43 2.97 -8.86 -14.23
N GLU A 44 2.84 -10.18 -14.07
CA GLU A 44 3.95 -11.07 -13.69
C GLU A 44 5.09 -10.99 -14.72
N ILE A 45 4.74 -10.91 -16.00
CA ILE A 45 5.73 -10.70 -17.08
C ILE A 45 6.47 -9.37 -16.88
N THR A 46 5.76 -8.29 -16.53
CA THR A 46 6.40 -6.98 -16.29
C THR A 46 7.35 -7.02 -15.10
N VAL A 47 6.97 -7.68 -14.00
CA VAL A 47 7.84 -7.85 -12.82
C VAL A 47 9.07 -8.67 -13.18
N ALA A 48 8.89 -9.82 -13.84
CA ALA A 48 10.00 -10.67 -14.27
C ALA A 48 10.96 -9.93 -15.25
N MET A 49 10.44 -9.11 -16.14
CA MET A 49 11.26 -8.26 -17.03
C MET A 49 12.08 -7.24 -16.23
N ARG A 50 11.51 -6.65 -15.18
CA ARG A 50 12.24 -5.73 -14.29
C ARG A 50 13.34 -6.45 -13.49
N GLU A 51 13.06 -7.67 -13.00
CA GLU A 51 14.06 -8.50 -12.34
C GLU A 51 15.23 -8.79 -13.29
N GLU A 52 14.95 -9.20 -14.53
CA GLU A 52 15.97 -9.48 -15.52
C GLU A 52 16.81 -8.23 -15.90
N ILE A 53 16.14 -7.09 -16.14
CA ILE A 53 16.80 -5.82 -16.43
C ILE A 53 17.71 -5.39 -15.27
N THR A 54 17.19 -5.45 -14.06
CA THR A 54 17.92 -5.03 -12.87
C THR A 54 19.08 -5.96 -12.55
N ALA A 55 18.94 -7.27 -12.77
CA ALA A 55 20.01 -8.23 -12.58
C ALA A 55 21.17 -8.04 -13.55
N ARG A 56 20.88 -7.68 -14.81
CA ARG A 56 21.90 -7.47 -15.86
C ARG A 56 22.57 -6.10 -15.77
N ASP A 57 21.79 -5.05 -15.56
CA ASP A 57 22.23 -3.66 -15.77
C ASP A 57 22.17 -2.82 -14.48
N GLY A 58 21.72 -3.40 -13.37
CA GLY A 58 21.47 -2.67 -12.13
C GLY A 58 20.19 -1.81 -12.18
N PRO A 59 19.92 -1.07 -11.10
CA PRO A 59 18.74 -0.21 -11.00
C PRO A 59 18.81 0.95 -12.01
N LEU A 60 17.63 1.42 -12.48
CA LEU A 60 17.56 2.71 -13.16
C LEU A 60 18.16 3.80 -12.26
N ALA A 61 18.81 4.80 -12.87
CA ALA A 61 19.42 5.91 -12.13
C ALA A 61 18.42 6.58 -11.16
N ALA A 62 17.18 6.76 -11.60
CA ALA A 62 16.09 7.33 -10.79
C ALA A 62 15.66 6.45 -9.59
N HIS A 63 15.90 5.14 -9.65
CA HIS A 63 15.54 4.19 -8.59
C HIS A 63 16.70 3.87 -7.64
N ARG A 64 17.91 4.36 -7.94
CA ARG A 64 19.11 4.06 -7.16
C ARG A 64 18.96 4.44 -5.69
N ALA A 65 18.43 5.63 -5.41
CA ALA A 65 18.22 6.09 -4.04
C ALA A 65 17.23 5.21 -3.25
N LEU A 66 16.19 4.70 -3.89
CA LEU A 66 15.25 3.75 -3.26
C LEU A 66 15.95 2.43 -2.92
N TYR A 67 16.78 1.92 -3.84
CA TYR A 67 17.55 0.69 -3.64
C TYR A 67 18.56 0.82 -2.50
N GLU A 68 19.36 1.87 -2.51
CA GLU A 68 20.35 2.16 -1.45
C GLU A 68 19.66 2.36 -0.09
N GLY A 69 18.51 3.04 -0.07
CA GLY A 69 17.69 3.20 1.13
C GLY A 69 17.20 1.87 1.72
N LEU A 70 16.78 0.94 0.86
CA LEU A 70 16.40 -0.41 1.30
C LEU A 70 17.59 -1.17 1.89
N GLN A 71 18.75 -1.13 1.22
CA GLN A 71 19.95 -1.85 1.65
C GLN A 71 20.53 -1.31 2.96
N GLN A 72 20.65 0.01 3.07
CA GLN A 72 21.35 0.65 4.19
C GLN A 72 20.45 0.91 5.40
N HIS A 73 19.16 1.11 5.15
CA HIS A 73 18.21 1.55 6.17
C HIS A 73 16.97 0.66 6.30
N ASN A 74 16.84 -0.43 5.57
CA ASN A 74 15.60 -1.22 5.51
C ASN A 74 14.35 -0.35 5.20
N ASN A 75 14.53 0.78 4.52
CA ASN A 75 13.50 1.76 4.24
C ASN A 75 13.81 2.48 2.92
N PRO A 76 12.91 2.46 1.92
CA PRO A 76 13.17 3.03 0.59
C PRO A 76 13.39 4.55 0.62
N TRP A 77 13.01 5.20 1.70
CA TRP A 77 13.16 6.65 1.88
C TRP A 77 14.47 7.05 2.57
N ALA A 78 15.41 6.12 2.75
CA ALA A 78 16.67 6.31 3.46
C ALA A 78 16.49 6.92 4.88
N GLN A 79 15.36 6.62 5.52
CA GLN A 79 15.09 7.11 6.87
C GLN A 79 15.90 6.30 7.89
N PRO A 80 16.75 6.94 8.70
CA PRO A 80 17.51 6.26 9.75
C PRO A 80 16.61 5.56 10.75
N GLU A 81 17.04 4.43 11.29
CA GLU A 81 16.25 3.65 12.29
C GLU A 81 15.87 4.49 13.50
N SER A 82 16.77 5.33 14.00
CA SER A 82 16.54 6.24 15.13
C SER A 82 15.41 7.26 14.89
N GLN A 83 14.98 7.44 13.66
CA GLN A 83 13.90 8.36 13.29
C GLN A 83 12.57 7.65 12.99
N ARG A 84 12.58 6.30 12.94
CA ARG A 84 11.36 5.52 12.68
C ARG A 84 10.50 5.39 13.91
N GLY A 85 9.22 5.15 13.66
CA GLY A 85 8.23 4.96 14.72
C GLY A 85 7.78 6.26 15.38
N ARG A 86 8.27 7.42 14.96
CA ARG A 86 7.85 8.73 15.48
C ARG A 86 6.40 9.08 15.17
N TRP A 87 5.81 8.39 14.19
CA TRP A 87 4.38 8.52 13.91
C TRP A 87 3.51 8.17 15.14
N ALA A 88 4.03 7.29 16.02
CA ALA A 88 3.34 6.79 17.21
C ALA A 88 3.59 7.65 18.47
N ASP A 89 4.38 8.72 18.37
CA ASP A 89 4.67 9.60 19.51
C ASP A 89 3.37 10.16 20.11
N GLY A 90 3.24 10.04 21.43
CA GLY A 90 2.06 10.48 22.17
C GLY A 90 0.87 9.51 22.17
N LEU A 91 0.93 8.38 21.48
CA LEU A 91 -0.17 7.39 21.44
C LEU A 91 -0.07 6.31 22.52
N ASN A 92 1.03 6.26 23.28
CA ASN A 92 1.29 5.26 24.33
C ASN A 92 1.11 3.80 23.87
N LEU A 93 1.62 3.48 22.67
CA LEU A 93 1.51 2.15 22.09
C LEU A 93 2.56 1.19 22.66
N LYS A 94 2.16 -0.08 22.83
CA LYS A 94 3.08 -1.16 23.22
C LYS A 94 4.08 -1.40 22.11
N LYS A 95 5.38 -1.53 22.45
CA LYS A 95 6.41 -2.00 21.50
C LYS A 95 6.49 -3.51 21.58
N LEU A 96 6.66 -4.16 20.44
CA LEU A 96 6.69 -5.62 20.33
C LEU A 96 7.79 -6.25 21.19
N ALA A 97 8.98 -5.65 21.24
CA ALA A 97 10.09 -6.12 22.04
C ALA A 97 9.78 -6.23 23.56
N ALA A 98 8.74 -5.56 24.05
CA ALA A 98 8.31 -5.56 25.46
C ALA A 98 6.85 -6.03 25.62
N SER A 99 6.32 -6.80 24.66
CA SER A 99 4.90 -7.17 24.64
C SER A 99 4.69 -8.60 24.18
N THR A 100 3.63 -9.23 24.71
CA THR A 100 3.12 -10.53 24.26
C THR A 100 1.80 -10.39 23.49
N ALA A 101 1.52 -9.19 22.96
CA ALA A 101 0.30 -8.93 22.20
C ALA A 101 0.21 -9.86 20.98
N PRO A 102 -0.96 -10.47 20.73
CA PRO A 102 -1.12 -11.40 19.61
C PRO A 102 -1.25 -10.70 18.25
N THR A 103 -1.46 -9.38 18.26
CA THR A 103 -1.68 -8.57 17.07
C THR A 103 -0.56 -7.55 16.89
N LEU A 104 0.03 -7.52 15.70
CA LEU A 104 0.97 -6.49 15.26
C LEU A 104 0.24 -5.46 14.40
N LEU A 105 0.32 -4.18 14.75
CA LEU A 105 0.04 -3.09 13.82
C LEU A 105 1.32 -2.80 13.04
N PHE A 106 1.30 -3.13 11.74
CA PHE A 106 2.38 -2.81 10.82
C PHE A 106 2.06 -1.51 10.08
N ALA A 107 2.76 -0.44 10.46
CA ALA A 107 2.47 0.90 9.96
C ALA A 107 2.97 1.14 8.53
N GLY A 108 4.07 0.49 8.15
CA GLY A 108 4.70 0.62 6.84
C GLY A 108 5.71 1.76 6.75
N CYS A 109 6.60 1.66 5.78
CA CYS A 109 7.74 2.58 5.58
C CYS A 109 7.37 4.05 5.36
N SER A 110 6.10 4.34 5.05
CA SER A 110 5.59 5.71 4.86
C SER A 110 4.95 6.31 6.10
N ALA A 111 4.85 5.58 7.23
CA ALA A 111 4.14 6.05 8.41
C ALA A 111 4.75 7.31 9.06
N ASP A 112 6.07 7.47 8.99
CA ASP A 112 6.75 8.67 9.47
C ASP A 112 6.76 9.82 8.43
N ARG A 113 6.13 9.63 7.29
CA ARG A 113 5.99 10.63 6.21
C ARG A 113 4.57 11.20 6.19
N PRO A 114 4.37 12.42 5.67
CA PRO A 114 3.04 13.05 5.62
C PRO A 114 1.97 12.17 4.97
N SER A 115 2.34 11.42 3.91
CA SER A 115 1.40 10.59 3.15
C SER A 115 0.91 9.32 3.87
N GLY A 116 1.61 8.84 4.89
CA GLY A 116 1.24 7.60 5.61
C GLY A 116 0.91 7.82 7.08
N ARG A 117 1.38 8.94 7.65
CA ARG A 117 1.27 9.20 9.10
C ARG A 117 -0.18 9.20 9.58
N ALA A 118 -1.03 9.94 8.90
CA ALA A 118 -2.42 10.10 9.31
C ALA A 118 -3.18 8.77 9.33
N GLY A 119 -3.01 7.92 8.32
CA GLY A 119 -3.62 6.59 8.27
C GLY A 119 -3.12 5.65 9.37
N ALA A 120 -1.81 5.64 9.65
CA ALA A 120 -1.24 4.81 10.72
C ALA A 120 -1.73 5.26 12.11
N VAL A 121 -1.74 6.58 12.38
CA VAL A 121 -2.28 7.17 13.62
C VAL A 121 -3.78 6.89 13.75
N GLY A 122 -4.54 7.06 12.67
CA GLY A 122 -5.98 6.78 12.64
C GLY A 122 -6.27 5.33 12.99
N LEU A 123 -5.57 4.38 12.35
CA LEU A 123 -5.71 2.95 12.66
C LEU A 123 -5.38 2.64 14.11
N ALA A 124 -4.28 3.17 14.65
CA ALA A 124 -3.90 2.94 16.04
C ALA A 124 -4.98 3.43 17.02
N LYS A 125 -5.54 4.63 16.80
CA LYS A 125 -6.64 5.16 17.61
C LYS A 125 -7.90 4.29 17.54
N ILE A 126 -8.24 3.80 16.35
CA ILE A 126 -9.40 2.92 16.17
C ILE A 126 -9.16 1.58 16.89
N MET A 127 -7.97 1.00 16.79
CA MET A 127 -7.63 -0.25 17.49
C MET A 127 -7.68 -0.07 19.02
N GLN A 128 -7.20 1.06 19.54
CA GLN A 128 -7.33 1.40 20.97
C GLN A 128 -8.81 1.53 21.39
N ALA A 129 -9.62 2.24 20.60
CA ALA A 129 -11.05 2.42 20.89
C ALA A 129 -11.83 1.09 20.87
N ALA A 130 -11.42 0.14 20.02
CA ALA A 130 -11.99 -1.21 19.97
C ALA A 130 -11.50 -2.15 21.07
N GLY A 131 -10.58 -1.70 21.93
CA GLY A 131 -9.98 -2.51 23.00
C GLY A 131 -9.09 -3.64 22.47
N GLU A 132 -8.46 -3.48 21.30
CA GLU A 132 -7.56 -4.48 20.75
C GLU A 132 -6.23 -4.53 21.51
N ASP A 133 -5.75 -5.73 21.80
CA ASP A 133 -4.41 -5.94 22.33
C ASP A 133 -3.40 -6.07 21.20
N PHE A 134 -2.68 -4.99 20.92
CA PHE A 134 -1.72 -4.92 19.82
C PHE A 134 -0.42 -4.23 20.23
N ALA A 135 0.62 -4.51 19.46
CA ALA A 135 1.92 -3.86 19.58
C ALA A 135 2.38 -3.31 18.21
N ILE A 136 3.39 -2.46 18.24
CA ILE A 136 4.07 -1.92 17.05
C ILE A 136 5.56 -2.29 17.09
N LEU A 137 6.22 -2.32 15.95
CA LEU A 137 7.67 -2.51 15.86
C LEU A 137 8.43 -1.20 16.19
N GLY A 138 7.84 -0.05 15.88
CA GLY A 138 8.49 1.24 16.11
C GLY A 138 9.74 1.42 15.24
N GLN A 139 10.89 1.65 15.86
CA GLN A 139 12.15 1.83 15.13
C GLN A 139 12.65 0.55 14.43
N ASP A 140 12.23 -0.63 14.91
CA ASP A 140 12.65 -1.92 14.38
C ASP A 140 11.83 -2.32 13.14
N GLU A 141 10.80 -1.54 12.76
CA GLU A 141 9.96 -1.84 11.62
C GLU A 141 10.74 -1.68 10.30
N LYS A 142 10.81 -2.74 9.51
CA LYS A 142 11.41 -2.76 8.17
C LYS A 142 10.34 -2.58 7.10
N CYS A 143 10.76 -2.12 5.92
CA CYS A 143 9.86 -2.06 4.77
C CYS A 143 9.25 -3.44 4.49
N CYS A 144 7.99 -3.47 4.04
CA CYS A 144 7.36 -4.72 3.59
C CYS A 144 8.04 -5.35 2.36
N GLY A 145 8.84 -4.59 1.62
CA GLY A 145 9.54 -5.07 0.43
C GLY A 145 8.86 -4.69 -0.91
N LEU A 146 7.73 -3.96 -0.90
CA LEU A 146 7.04 -3.62 -2.14
C LEU A 146 7.94 -2.97 -3.20
N PHE A 147 8.75 -1.98 -2.80
CA PHE A 147 9.64 -1.31 -3.75
C PHE A 147 10.71 -2.26 -4.30
N ALA A 148 11.22 -3.16 -3.48
CA ALA A 148 12.15 -4.19 -3.94
C ALA A 148 11.49 -5.10 -4.97
N TYR A 149 10.27 -5.57 -4.67
CA TYR A 149 9.48 -6.40 -5.57
C TYR A 149 9.16 -5.68 -6.89
N ASP A 150 8.56 -4.49 -6.80
CA ASP A 150 8.09 -3.72 -7.95
C ASP A 150 9.22 -3.25 -8.87
N LEU A 151 10.43 -3.08 -8.35
CA LEU A 151 11.59 -2.58 -9.11
C LEU A 151 12.56 -3.67 -9.56
N GLY A 152 12.26 -4.94 -9.25
CA GLY A 152 13.07 -6.08 -9.67
C GLY A 152 14.29 -6.35 -8.78
N PHE A 153 14.34 -5.86 -7.54
CA PHE A 153 15.42 -6.12 -6.58
C PHE A 153 15.14 -7.42 -5.81
N ARG A 154 15.13 -8.55 -6.52
CA ARG A 154 14.69 -9.84 -5.98
C ARG A 154 15.38 -10.25 -4.69
N THR A 155 16.72 -10.18 -4.65
CA THR A 155 17.50 -10.51 -3.46
C THR A 155 17.09 -9.68 -2.25
N GLU A 156 16.86 -8.39 -2.47
CA GLU A 156 16.46 -7.46 -1.42
C GLU A 156 15.04 -7.72 -0.94
N TYR A 157 14.13 -8.07 -1.86
CA TYR A 157 12.77 -8.50 -1.51
C TYR A 157 12.78 -9.76 -0.63
N ASP A 158 13.53 -10.78 -1.02
CA ASP A 158 13.60 -12.06 -0.28
C ASP A 158 14.24 -11.87 1.11
N ARG A 159 15.25 -10.98 1.22
CA ARG A 159 15.86 -10.62 2.50
C ARG A 159 14.83 -9.95 3.43
N LEU A 160 14.15 -8.91 2.96
CA LEU A 160 13.14 -8.19 3.76
C LEU A 160 11.98 -9.09 4.16
N ALA A 161 11.50 -9.95 3.24
CA ALA A 161 10.46 -10.92 3.53
C ALA A 161 10.87 -11.88 4.65
N GLY A 162 12.07 -12.47 4.54
CA GLY A 162 12.60 -13.40 5.55
C GLY A 162 12.76 -12.75 6.92
N GLU A 163 13.31 -11.54 6.98
CA GLU A 163 13.51 -10.81 8.23
C GLU A 163 12.19 -10.40 8.89
N ASN A 164 11.19 -9.95 8.12
CA ASN A 164 9.87 -9.64 8.63
C ASN A 164 9.15 -10.89 9.17
N LEU A 165 9.20 -12.01 8.43
CA LEU A 165 8.62 -13.28 8.88
C LEU A 165 9.30 -13.81 10.15
N ALA A 166 10.62 -13.75 10.24
CA ALA A 166 11.35 -14.15 11.43
C ALA A 166 10.96 -13.29 12.65
N THR A 167 10.80 -12.00 12.46
CA THR A 167 10.40 -11.07 13.52
C THR A 167 9.02 -11.43 14.09
N ILE A 168 8.01 -11.66 13.25
CA ILE A 168 6.66 -12.03 13.70
C ILE A 168 6.60 -13.43 14.30
N GLY A 169 7.32 -14.39 13.69
CA GLY A 169 7.39 -15.77 14.17
C GLY A 169 8.02 -15.87 15.57
N ASN A 170 9.15 -15.21 15.78
CA ASN A 170 9.85 -15.20 17.07
C ASN A 170 9.02 -14.53 18.20
N ALA A 171 8.16 -13.59 17.83
CA ALA A 171 7.28 -12.89 18.77
C ALA A 171 5.92 -13.59 18.99
N GLY A 172 5.62 -14.67 18.29
CA GLY A 172 4.36 -15.40 18.41
C GLY A 172 3.14 -14.60 17.91
N ILE A 173 3.34 -13.68 16.97
CA ILE A 173 2.26 -12.88 16.38
C ILE A 173 1.33 -13.78 15.57
N ARG A 174 0.02 -13.61 15.79
CA ARG A 174 -1.04 -14.34 15.07
C ARG A 174 -1.75 -13.48 14.04
N ASN A 175 -1.82 -12.18 14.28
CA ASN A 175 -2.48 -11.24 13.38
C ASN A 175 -1.53 -10.10 13.02
N VAL A 176 -1.44 -9.77 11.75
CA VAL A 176 -0.78 -8.56 11.26
C VAL A 176 -1.85 -7.67 10.64
N VAL A 177 -2.05 -6.49 11.23
CA VAL A 177 -2.96 -5.47 10.71
C VAL A 177 -2.13 -4.37 10.08
N VAL A 178 -2.24 -4.19 8.78
CA VAL A 178 -1.41 -3.24 8.03
C VAL A 178 -2.15 -1.94 7.74
N ALA A 179 -1.45 -0.80 7.82
CA ALA A 179 -2.05 0.51 7.59
C ALA A 179 -2.07 0.93 6.11
N CYS A 180 -1.39 0.22 5.22
CA CYS A 180 -1.24 0.61 3.81
C CYS A 180 -1.61 -0.54 2.87
N GLY A 181 -2.47 -0.26 1.87
CA GLY A 181 -2.90 -1.26 0.89
C GLY A 181 -1.77 -1.90 0.08
N SER A 182 -0.67 -1.16 -0.12
CA SER A 182 0.52 -1.70 -0.77
C SER A 182 1.25 -2.71 0.11
N CYS A 183 1.31 -2.46 1.42
CA CYS A 183 1.85 -3.42 2.39
C CYS A 183 0.97 -4.66 2.49
N GLN A 184 -0.36 -4.50 2.44
CA GLN A 184 -1.31 -5.62 2.50
C GLN A 184 -1.01 -6.68 1.44
N ARG A 185 -0.80 -6.24 0.19
CA ARG A 185 -0.50 -7.16 -0.90
C ARG A 185 0.76 -7.98 -0.61
N ILE A 186 1.84 -7.30 -0.24
CA ILE A 186 3.13 -7.95 0.01
C ILE A 186 3.09 -8.84 1.25
N TRP A 187 2.41 -8.42 2.32
CA TRP A 187 2.25 -9.25 3.50
C TRP A 187 1.41 -10.51 3.24
N ARG A 188 0.42 -10.47 2.33
CA ARG A 188 -0.28 -11.69 1.90
C ARG A 188 0.66 -12.64 1.16
N GLU A 189 1.49 -12.14 0.25
CA GLU A 189 2.51 -12.95 -0.41
C GLU A 189 3.54 -13.54 0.60
N HIS A 190 3.89 -12.78 1.65
CA HIS A 190 4.75 -13.30 2.71
C HIS A 190 4.07 -14.43 3.50
N ALA A 191 2.79 -14.27 3.83
CA ALA A 191 2.02 -15.25 4.58
C ALA A 191 1.78 -16.58 3.81
N GLU A 192 1.95 -16.59 2.49
CA GLU A 192 1.88 -17.79 1.65
C GLU A 192 3.23 -18.54 1.57
N LYS A 193 4.31 -17.95 2.10
CA LYS A 193 5.64 -18.61 2.11
C LYS A 193 5.71 -19.69 3.20
N PRO A 194 6.50 -20.76 2.97
CA PRO A 194 6.75 -21.78 4.00
C PRO A 194 7.31 -21.15 5.30
N GLY A 195 6.78 -21.55 6.44
CA GLY A 195 7.17 -21.04 7.76
C GLY A 195 6.33 -19.84 8.24
N ALA A 196 5.39 -19.34 7.43
CA ALA A 196 4.42 -18.32 7.83
C ALA A 196 3.10 -18.93 8.35
N ASP A 197 3.09 -20.24 8.62
CA ASP A 197 1.90 -21.00 8.98
C ASP A 197 1.14 -20.34 10.13
N SER A 198 -0.10 -19.96 9.85
CA SER A 198 -1.09 -19.40 10.77
C SER A 198 -1.09 -17.88 11.02
N VAL A 199 -0.33 -17.06 10.31
CA VAL A 199 -0.44 -15.60 10.47
C VAL A 199 -1.59 -15.05 9.60
N ARG A 200 -2.59 -14.47 10.25
CA ARG A 200 -3.67 -13.77 9.56
C ARG A 200 -3.23 -12.34 9.21
N VAL A 201 -3.25 -12.00 7.94
CA VAL A 201 -2.91 -10.65 7.46
C VAL A 201 -4.17 -9.92 7.00
N LEU A 202 -4.44 -8.76 7.59
CA LEU A 202 -5.58 -7.90 7.26
C LEU A 202 -5.12 -6.47 7.01
N HIS A 203 -5.74 -5.80 6.07
CA HIS A 203 -5.65 -4.35 6.02
C HIS A 203 -6.51 -3.73 7.13
N GLY A 204 -6.11 -2.54 7.63
CA GLY A 204 -6.88 -1.84 8.66
C GLY A 204 -8.35 -1.67 8.33
N VAL A 205 -8.72 -1.44 7.06
CA VAL A 205 -10.15 -1.32 6.65
C VAL A 205 -10.90 -2.65 6.76
N GLU A 206 -10.26 -3.80 6.51
CA GLU A 206 -10.89 -5.11 6.71
C GLU A 206 -11.12 -5.34 8.21
N TRP A 207 -10.09 -5.07 9.02
CA TRP A 207 -10.17 -5.21 10.47
C TRP A 207 -11.23 -4.29 11.08
N VAL A 208 -11.32 -3.02 10.66
CA VAL A 208 -12.34 -2.06 11.11
C VAL A 208 -13.74 -2.52 10.72
N ALA A 209 -13.94 -2.98 9.48
CA ALA A 209 -15.22 -3.51 9.04
C ALA A 209 -15.65 -4.74 9.85
N ASP A 210 -14.70 -5.62 10.20
CA ASP A 210 -14.96 -6.77 11.09
C ASP A 210 -15.38 -6.30 12.49
N CYS A 211 -14.72 -5.30 13.05
CA CYS A 211 -15.07 -4.73 14.35
C CYS A 211 -16.45 -4.06 14.38
N LEU A 212 -16.81 -3.32 13.33
CA LEU A 212 -18.14 -2.73 13.19
C LEU A 212 -19.23 -3.81 13.13
N ARG A 213 -19.00 -4.86 12.33
CA ARG A 213 -19.92 -6.00 12.20
C ARG A 213 -20.10 -6.77 13.50
N ALA A 214 -19.03 -6.87 14.29
CA ALA A 214 -19.04 -7.50 15.61
C ALA A 214 -19.56 -6.58 16.74
N GLY A 215 -19.93 -5.34 16.45
CA GLY A 215 -20.37 -4.36 17.45
C GLY A 215 -19.27 -3.86 18.39
N ARG A 216 -17.99 -4.12 18.08
CA ARG A 216 -16.84 -3.66 18.87
C ARG A 216 -16.50 -2.18 18.63
N LEU A 217 -16.99 -1.62 17.52
CA LEU A 217 -16.81 -0.22 17.12
C LEU A 217 -18.14 0.40 16.72
N LYS A 218 -18.27 1.68 16.97
CA LYS A 218 -19.38 2.50 16.50
C LYS A 218 -18.86 3.92 16.24
N PHE A 219 -19.15 4.47 15.05
CA PHE A 219 -18.90 5.87 14.76
C PHE A 219 -20.12 6.68 15.18
N THR A 220 -19.91 7.72 15.99
CA THR A 220 -21.01 8.45 16.64
C THR A 220 -21.08 9.91 16.23
N ARG A 221 -19.95 10.50 15.83
CA ARG A 221 -19.91 11.90 15.40
C ARG A 221 -20.32 12.03 13.94
N PRO A 222 -21.37 12.80 13.63
CA PRO A 222 -21.81 12.97 12.25
C PRO A 222 -20.83 13.85 11.45
N VAL A 223 -20.69 13.53 10.17
CA VAL A 223 -19.92 14.29 9.19
C VAL A 223 -20.75 14.46 7.94
N GLU A 224 -21.37 15.63 7.78
CA GLU A 224 -22.16 15.97 6.59
C GLU A 224 -21.23 16.26 5.41
N LYS A 225 -20.90 15.21 4.63
CA LYS A 225 -19.98 15.34 3.50
C LYS A 225 -20.25 14.33 2.41
N LYS A 226 -20.15 14.78 1.15
CA LYS A 226 -20.12 13.91 -0.02
C LYS A 226 -18.69 13.45 -0.26
N VAL A 227 -18.42 12.17 -0.07
CA VAL A 227 -17.10 11.59 -0.26
C VAL A 227 -17.08 10.59 -1.39
N THR A 228 -15.94 10.40 -2.01
CA THR A 228 -15.71 9.25 -2.91
C THR A 228 -14.53 8.43 -2.40
N TYR A 229 -14.52 7.15 -2.74
CA TYR A 229 -13.42 6.26 -2.38
C TYR A 229 -12.59 5.89 -3.61
N HIS A 230 -11.29 6.16 -3.53
CA HIS A 230 -10.32 5.68 -4.51
C HIS A 230 -9.87 4.27 -4.13
N ASP A 231 -10.32 3.29 -4.89
CA ASP A 231 -9.86 1.90 -4.74
C ASP A 231 -8.38 1.79 -5.10
N SER A 232 -7.52 1.71 -4.09
CA SER A 232 -6.09 1.46 -4.29
C SER A 232 -5.89 0.14 -5.02
N CYS A 233 -5.13 0.15 -6.10
CA CYS A 233 -4.94 -1.04 -6.95
C CYS A 233 -4.39 -2.25 -6.20
N HIS A 234 -3.44 -2.05 -5.29
CA HIS A 234 -2.85 -3.15 -4.52
C HIS A 234 -3.84 -3.73 -3.50
N LEU A 235 -4.68 -2.90 -2.88
CA LEU A 235 -5.71 -3.37 -1.96
C LEU A 235 -6.92 -3.97 -2.70
N GLY A 236 -7.39 -3.28 -3.74
CA GLY A 236 -8.53 -3.73 -4.56
C GLY A 236 -8.14 -4.92 -5.44
N ARG A 237 -7.47 -4.68 -6.57
CA ARG A 237 -7.10 -5.74 -7.53
C ARG A 237 -6.14 -6.78 -6.95
N GLY A 238 -5.17 -6.34 -6.15
CA GLY A 238 -4.20 -7.24 -5.54
C GLY A 238 -4.73 -8.09 -4.39
N CYS A 239 -5.78 -7.64 -3.69
CA CYS A 239 -6.29 -8.31 -2.49
C CYS A 239 -7.80 -8.55 -2.48
N GLY A 240 -8.55 -8.08 -3.47
CA GLY A 240 -10.01 -8.26 -3.55
C GLY A 240 -10.81 -7.40 -2.57
N VAL A 241 -10.21 -6.41 -1.92
CA VAL A 241 -10.84 -5.62 -0.86
C VAL A 241 -11.54 -4.41 -1.46
N TYR A 242 -12.85 -4.51 -1.66
CA TYR A 242 -13.69 -3.44 -2.24
C TYR A 242 -14.85 -3.02 -1.34
N ASP A 243 -15.45 -3.96 -0.60
CA ASP A 243 -16.66 -3.71 0.17
C ASP A 243 -16.38 -3.15 1.57
N ALA A 244 -15.25 -3.52 2.19
CA ALA A 244 -14.90 -3.05 3.52
C ALA A 244 -14.83 -1.51 3.63
N PRO A 245 -14.17 -0.76 2.73
CA PRO A 245 -14.17 0.70 2.77
C PRO A 245 -15.59 1.29 2.66
N ARG A 246 -16.43 0.70 1.84
CA ARG A 246 -17.82 1.16 1.61
C ARG A 246 -18.69 0.92 2.82
N SER A 247 -18.57 -0.26 3.45
CA SER A 247 -19.30 -0.57 4.69
C SER A 247 -18.89 0.33 5.85
N ILE A 248 -17.61 0.69 5.94
CA ILE A 248 -17.12 1.67 6.91
C ILE A 248 -17.78 3.03 6.67
N LEU A 249 -17.76 3.53 5.43
CA LEU A 249 -18.35 4.83 5.11
C LEU A 249 -19.87 4.87 5.35
N ALA A 250 -20.57 3.78 5.04
CA ALA A 250 -21.99 3.66 5.31
C ALA A 250 -22.33 3.65 6.82
N SER A 251 -21.38 3.36 7.69
CA SER A 251 -21.56 3.37 9.14
C SER A 251 -21.29 4.72 9.81
N VAL A 252 -20.77 5.72 9.06
CA VAL A 252 -20.53 7.06 9.58
C VAL A 252 -21.75 7.94 9.33
N PRO A 253 -22.41 8.46 10.38
CA PRO A 253 -23.58 9.32 10.21
C PRO A 253 -23.28 10.57 9.36
N GLY A 254 -24.16 10.94 8.44
CA GLY A 254 -24.06 12.13 7.61
C GLY A 254 -23.18 11.97 6.35
N VAL A 255 -22.36 10.93 6.26
CA VAL A 255 -21.53 10.68 5.07
C VAL A 255 -22.39 10.19 3.91
N THR A 256 -22.23 10.82 2.76
CA THR A 256 -22.80 10.36 1.49
C THR A 256 -21.68 9.89 0.57
N LEU A 257 -21.64 8.59 0.27
CA LEU A 257 -20.69 8.03 -0.70
C LEU A 257 -21.22 8.27 -2.12
N VAL A 258 -20.42 8.94 -2.96
CA VAL A 258 -20.64 9.06 -4.40
C VAL A 258 -19.53 8.31 -5.13
N GLU A 259 -19.90 7.37 -5.99
CA GLU A 259 -18.92 6.55 -6.71
C GLU A 259 -18.39 7.27 -7.95
N MET A 260 -17.09 7.16 -8.17
CA MET A 260 -16.51 7.49 -9.47
C MET A 260 -16.95 6.50 -10.52
N GLU A 261 -16.99 6.89 -11.79
CA GLU A 261 -17.38 6.02 -12.91
C GLU A 261 -16.51 4.74 -12.95
N ARG A 262 -15.19 4.93 -12.87
CA ARG A 262 -14.23 3.82 -12.77
C ARG A 262 -13.94 3.52 -11.29
N ASN A 263 -14.64 2.58 -10.72
CA ASN A 263 -14.48 2.16 -9.32
C ASN A 263 -14.24 0.66 -9.20
N ARG A 264 -13.95 0.19 -7.99
CA ARG A 264 -13.67 -1.21 -7.68
C ARG A 264 -12.54 -1.76 -8.57
N ARG A 265 -12.73 -2.92 -9.20
CA ARG A 265 -11.74 -3.53 -10.09
C ARG A 265 -11.37 -2.65 -11.29
N TRP A 266 -12.27 -1.76 -11.71
CA TRP A 266 -12.07 -0.85 -12.83
C TRP A 266 -11.43 0.49 -12.44
N ALA A 267 -11.14 0.70 -11.15
CA ALA A 267 -10.56 1.94 -10.67
C ALA A 267 -9.28 2.30 -11.41
N TRP A 268 -9.20 3.53 -11.92
CA TRP A 268 -7.98 4.01 -12.57
C TRP A 268 -6.85 4.19 -11.55
N CYS A 269 -5.59 4.04 -11.99
CA CYS A 269 -4.44 4.15 -11.11
C CYS A 269 -4.17 5.60 -10.70
N CYS A 270 -3.74 5.81 -9.47
CA CYS A 270 -3.27 7.11 -8.97
C CYS A 270 -1.88 7.52 -9.50
N GLY A 271 -1.16 6.62 -10.19
CA GLY A 271 0.19 6.88 -10.67
C GLY A 271 1.32 6.64 -9.65
N GLY A 272 0.99 6.31 -8.39
CA GLY A 272 1.96 6.31 -7.28
C GLY A 272 2.83 5.06 -7.13
N GLY A 273 2.59 3.99 -7.91
CA GLY A 273 3.28 2.70 -7.80
C GLY A 273 4.43 2.51 -8.78
N GLY A 274 5.09 1.33 -8.68
CA GLY A 274 6.08 0.86 -9.67
C GLY A 274 7.34 1.72 -9.83
N GLY A 275 7.63 2.65 -8.90
CA GLY A 275 8.73 3.61 -9.02
C GLY A 275 8.52 4.68 -10.11
N VAL A 276 7.31 4.77 -10.67
CA VAL A 276 6.99 5.76 -11.71
C VAL A 276 7.13 7.20 -11.23
N PRO A 277 6.74 7.57 -10.00
CA PRO A 277 6.95 8.95 -9.51
C PRO A 277 8.42 9.39 -9.50
N GLU A 278 9.35 8.47 -9.30
CA GLU A 278 10.79 8.74 -9.27
C GLU A 278 11.40 8.86 -10.66
N ALA A 279 10.99 8.02 -11.61
CA ALA A 279 11.56 7.97 -12.95
C ALA A 279 10.80 8.82 -13.98
N TYR A 280 9.48 8.89 -13.83
CA TYR A 280 8.57 9.54 -14.81
C TYR A 280 7.51 10.37 -14.06
N PRO A 281 7.90 11.43 -13.34
CA PRO A 281 6.99 12.20 -12.47
C PRO A 281 5.81 12.81 -13.21
N GLU A 282 5.98 13.21 -14.47
CA GLU A 282 4.90 13.77 -15.29
C GLU A 282 3.79 12.75 -15.57
N LEU A 283 4.18 11.49 -15.84
CA LEU A 283 3.23 10.39 -16.04
C LEU A 283 2.46 10.08 -14.74
N ALA A 284 3.15 10.10 -13.60
CA ALA A 284 2.51 9.94 -12.30
C ALA A 284 1.49 11.06 -12.02
N GLN A 285 1.85 12.30 -12.27
CA GLN A 285 0.98 13.46 -12.11
C GLN A 285 -0.23 13.41 -13.06
N TRP A 286 -0.02 13.02 -14.32
CA TRP A 286 -1.12 12.87 -15.27
C TRP A 286 -2.17 11.87 -14.78
N ASN A 287 -1.74 10.71 -14.28
CA ASN A 287 -2.64 9.69 -13.72
C ASN A 287 -3.39 10.23 -12.49
N ALA A 288 -2.68 10.92 -11.59
CA ALA A 288 -3.29 11.50 -10.39
C ALA A 288 -4.34 12.55 -10.77
N ALA A 289 -4.01 13.46 -11.68
CA ALA A 289 -4.92 14.51 -12.14
C ALA A 289 -6.17 13.94 -12.80
N ASP A 290 -6.02 12.91 -13.65
CA ASP A 290 -7.16 12.25 -14.29
C ASP A 290 -8.12 11.66 -13.24
N ARG A 291 -7.54 11.03 -12.21
CA ARG A 291 -8.32 10.44 -11.13
C ARG A 291 -9.06 11.48 -10.27
N LEU A 292 -8.41 12.62 -9.96
CA LEU A 292 -9.04 13.71 -9.21
C LEU A 292 -10.13 14.41 -10.02
N ARG A 293 -9.95 14.57 -11.35
CA ARG A 293 -11.02 15.09 -12.24
C ARG A 293 -12.25 14.19 -12.24
N GLU A 294 -12.06 12.87 -12.24
CA GLU A 294 -13.16 11.91 -12.16
C GLU A 294 -13.93 12.02 -10.82
N ALA A 295 -13.22 12.20 -9.71
CA ALA A 295 -13.83 12.42 -8.40
C ALA A 295 -14.70 13.69 -8.37
N LYS A 296 -14.21 14.78 -8.97
CA LYS A 296 -14.99 16.02 -9.13
C LYS A 296 -16.23 15.82 -10.00
N LYS A 297 -16.09 15.12 -11.14
CA LYS A 297 -17.20 14.80 -12.03
C LYS A 297 -18.29 14.01 -11.29
N ALA A 298 -17.93 13.16 -10.33
CA ALA A 298 -18.86 12.45 -9.47
C ALA A 298 -19.53 13.32 -8.41
N GLY A 299 -19.14 14.59 -8.27
CA GLY A 299 -19.68 15.51 -7.29
C GLY A 299 -19.16 15.31 -5.86
N ALA A 300 -17.99 14.66 -5.72
CA ALA A 300 -17.36 14.48 -4.43
C ALA A 300 -16.70 15.78 -3.92
N GLU A 301 -16.72 15.96 -2.60
CA GLU A 301 -16.05 17.06 -1.88
C GLU A 301 -14.70 16.60 -1.29
N LEU A 302 -14.52 15.27 -1.16
CA LEU A 302 -13.34 14.65 -0.58
C LEU A 302 -13.08 13.30 -1.23
N VAL A 303 -11.82 13.03 -1.57
CA VAL A 303 -11.36 11.71 -2.02
C VAL A 303 -10.73 10.98 -0.84
N LEU A 304 -11.27 9.83 -0.50
CA LEU A 304 -10.71 8.93 0.51
C LEU A 304 -9.97 7.78 -0.15
N THR A 305 -8.87 7.35 0.45
CA THR A 305 -8.10 6.17 0.01
C THR A 305 -7.45 5.49 1.21
N SER A 306 -6.97 4.26 1.04
CA SER A 306 -6.34 3.46 2.11
C SER A 306 -4.93 3.01 1.68
N SER A 307 -4.17 3.94 1.08
CA SER A 307 -2.80 3.69 0.63
C SER A 307 -1.95 4.95 0.70
N ALA A 308 -0.85 4.88 1.43
CA ALA A 308 0.12 5.97 1.53
C ALA A 308 0.73 6.38 0.18
N LEU A 309 0.88 5.44 -0.77
CA LEU A 309 1.37 5.76 -2.11
C LEU A 309 0.33 6.54 -2.93
N CYS A 310 -0.97 6.22 -2.79
CA CYS A 310 -2.03 7.00 -3.42
C CYS A 310 -2.12 8.41 -2.81
N GLN A 311 -2.05 8.52 -1.48
CA GLN A 311 -1.99 9.83 -0.79
C GLN A 311 -0.81 10.67 -1.27
N ARG A 312 0.38 10.06 -1.38
CA ARG A 312 1.57 10.74 -1.90
C ARG A 312 1.37 11.24 -3.32
N SER A 313 0.80 10.42 -4.19
CA SER A 313 0.57 10.76 -5.59
C SER A 313 -0.44 11.90 -5.75
N PHE A 314 -1.55 11.85 -5.03
CA PHE A 314 -2.54 12.93 -5.02
C PHE A 314 -1.99 14.23 -4.42
N ALA A 315 -1.22 14.15 -3.33
CA ALA A 315 -0.60 15.33 -2.71
C ALA A 315 0.47 15.99 -3.62
N ALA A 316 1.13 15.23 -4.49
CA ALA A 316 2.09 15.74 -5.45
C ALA A 316 1.43 16.28 -6.74
N CYS A 317 0.13 16.05 -6.93
CA CYS A 317 -0.58 16.52 -8.10
C CYS A 317 -0.75 18.05 -8.07
N ALA A 318 -0.43 18.71 -9.17
CA ALA A 318 -0.61 20.17 -9.30
C ALA A 318 -2.09 20.58 -9.27
N ASP A 319 -3.01 19.71 -9.74
CA ASP A 319 -4.46 19.90 -9.60
C ASP A 319 -4.91 19.43 -8.21
N ASN A 320 -4.80 20.31 -7.22
CA ASN A 320 -5.24 20.08 -5.84
C ASN A 320 -6.65 20.61 -5.56
N SER A 321 -7.48 20.70 -6.57
CA SER A 321 -8.82 21.31 -6.53
C SER A 321 -9.88 20.47 -5.78
N ILE A 322 -9.51 19.27 -5.29
CA ILE A 322 -10.30 18.45 -4.38
C ILE A 322 -9.39 17.90 -3.28
N ALA A 323 -9.83 17.98 -2.03
CA ALA A 323 -9.08 17.44 -0.90
C ALA A 323 -8.97 15.91 -0.95
N THR A 324 -7.88 15.38 -0.42
CA THR A 324 -7.65 13.93 -0.29
C THR A 324 -7.27 13.58 1.14
N GLN A 325 -7.74 12.44 1.66
CA GLN A 325 -7.49 12.00 3.02
C GLN A 325 -7.41 10.47 3.10
N ASP A 326 -6.68 9.95 4.06
CA ASP A 326 -6.73 8.52 4.38
C ASP A 326 -8.07 8.17 5.05
N LEU A 327 -8.69 7.04 4.64
CA LEU A 327 -9.97 6.61 5.17
C LEU A 327 -9.92 6.33 6.68
N LEU A 328 -8.84 5.71 7.17
CA LEU A 328 -8.70 5.38 8.59
C LEU A 328 -8.49 6.64 9.43
N ASP A 329 -7.77 7.64 8.89
CA ASP A 329 -7.67 8.95 9.53
C ASP A 329 -9.04 9.63 9.59
N PHE A 330 -9.77 9.66 8.47
CA PHE A 330 -11.10 10.26 8.39
C PHE A 330 -12.06 9.67 9.42
N VAL A 331 -12.20 8.34 9.47
CA VAL A 331 -13.16 7.70 10.38
C VAL A 331 -12.70 7.70 11.84
N SER A 332 -11.40 7.79 12.11
CA SER A 332 -10.89 7.92 13.49
C SER A 332 -11.39 9.18 14.21
N GLN A 333 -11.75 10.22 13.45
CA GLN A 333 -12.26 11.48 13.95
C GLN A 333 -13.75 11.40 14.33
N THR A 334 -14.42 10.31 13.97
CA THR A 334 -15.86 10.08 14.18
C THR A 334 -16.16 9.10 15.33
N LEU A 335 -15.14 8.66 16.05
CA LEU A 335 -15.23 7.81 17.25
C LEU A 335 -15.96 8.50 18.41
#